data_6951d77ea0b09949eb6a187b63fc6a76
#
_entry.id   6951d77ea0b09949eb6a187b63fc6a76
#
_cell.length_a   1.000
_cell.length_b   1.000
_cell.length_c   1.000
_cell.angle_alpha   90.00
_cell.angle_beta   90.00
_cell.angle_gamma   90.00
#
_symmetry.space_group_name_H-M   'P 1'
#
loop_
_entity.id
_entity.type
_entity.pdbx_description
1 polymer ?
#
loop_
_entity_poly.entity_id
_entity_poly.type
_entity_poly.pdbx_seq_one_letter_code
_entity_poly.pdbx_strand_id
1 'polypeptide(L)'
;MRRLLIFIAIGLTLSACASSPPRAQRSEFEDIPVPKGLDLDWSRSTVTESPTIKAARLFYKGRITPDSLAVAFRSTLEANGWRHLSTTTTDRGTTQVYEKGGSSLQVLIYEGWYYTWAEVSATRIIGREQAPAR
;
A
#
# COMPACT_ATOMS: atom_id res chain seq x y z
N MET A 1 30.10 -26.97 -57.53
CA MET A 1 28.77 -26.78 -57.05
C MET A 1 28.55 -27.35 -55.61
N ARG A 2 29.56 -27.25 -54.75
CA ARG A 2 29.56 -27.90 -53.46
C ARG A 2 30.05 -26.97 -52.33
N ARG A 3 29.93 -25.65 -52.57
CA ARG A 3 30.43 -24.61 -51.63
C ARG A 3 29.39 -23.59 -51.17
N LEU A 4 28.10 -23.84 -51.44
CA LEU A 4 27.06 -22.86 -51.19
C LEU A 4 26.15 -23.18 -50.00
N LEU A 5 26.46 -24.19 -49.20
CA LEU A 5 25.57 -24.66 -48.10
C LEU A 5 26.12 -24.45 -46.66
N ILE A 6 27.17 -23.62 -46.52
CA ILE A 6 27.79 -23.43 -45.20
C ILE A 6 27.44 -22.10 -44.52
N PHE A 7 26.64 -21.24 -45.15
CA PHE A 7 26.38 -19.90 -44.63
C PHE A 7 25.00 -19.66 -43.96
N ILE A 8 24.26 -20.72 -43.66
CA ILE A 8 22.90 -20.55 -43.06
C ILE A 8 22.84 -21.02 -41.59
N ALA A 9 23.95 -21.19 -40.94
CA ALA A 9 23.95 -21.67 -39.54
C ALA A 9 24.42 -20.63 -38.50
N ILE A 10 24.34 -19.35 -38.80
CA ILE A 10 24.51 -18.31 -37.75
C ILE A 10 23.15 -17.76 -37.43
N GLY A 11 22.32 -18.63 -36.87
CA GLY A 11 21.03 -18.27 -36.30
C GLY A 11 21.21 -17.47 -35.02
N LEU A 12 20.60 -16.32 -35.00
CA LEU A 12 20.44 -15.36 -33.93
C LEU A 12 20.00 -16.04 -32.60
N THR A 13 20.92 -16.14 -31.67
CA THR A 13 20.53 -16.27 -30.25
C THR A 13 20.31 -14.86 -29.69
N LEU A 14 19.18 -14.26 -30.03
CA LEU A 14 18.65 -13.15 -29.25
C LEU A 14 18.21 -13.69 -27.90
N SER A 15 19.11 -13.66 -26.93
CA SER A 15 18.76 -13.80 -25.51
C SER A 15 17.88 -12.60 -25.16
N ALA A 16 16.58 -12.77 -25.29
CA ALA A 16 15.61 -11.89 -24.70
C ALA A 16 15.77 -11.98 -23.18
N CYS A 17 16.54 -11.05 -22.60
CA CYS A 17 16.40 -10.73 -21.18
C CYS A 17 14.97 -10.25 -20.98
N ALA A 18 14.07 -11.18 -20.70
CA ALA A 18 12.78 -10.86 -20.15
C ALA A 18 13.04 -10.26 -18.76
N SER A 19 13.17 -8.94 -18.70
CA SER A 19 13.05 -8.19 -17.45
C SER A 19 11.66 -8.48 -16.92
N SER A 20 11.55 -9.44 -16.01
CA SER A 20 10.33 -9.62 -15.23
C SER A 20 10.00 -8.26 -14.64
N PRO A 21 8.78 -7.74 -14.82
CA PRO A 21 8.39 -6.52 -14.14
C PRO A 21 8.66 -6.72 -12.66
N PRO A 22 9.19 -5.71 -11.93
CA PRO A 22 9.42 -5.84 -10.51
C PRO A 22 8.10 -6.32 -9.90
N ARG A 23 8.13 -7.55 -9.39
CA ARG A 23 7.00 -8.13 -8.67
C ARG A 23 6.78 -7.15 -7.54
N ALA A 24 5.69 -6.39 -7.61
CA ALA A 24 5.30 -5.49 -6.54
C ALA A 24 5.44 -6.32 -5.26
N GLN A 25 6.39 -5.97 -4.41
CA GLN A 25 6.52 -6.63 -3.11
C GLN A 25 5.16 -6.45 -2.46
N ARG A 26 4.44 -7.55 -2.32
CA ARG A 26 3.22 -7.56 -1.51
C ARG A 26 3.65 -7.10 -0.15
N SER A 27 3.44 -5.84 0.10
CA SER A 27 3.70 -5.24 1.39
C SER A 27 2.77 -5.94 2.38
N GLU A 28 3.24 -6.26 3.58
CA GLU A 28 2.38 -6.72 4.66
C GLU A 28 1.25 -5.73 4.99
N PHE A 29 1.30 -4.55 4.39
CA PHE A 29 0.28 -3.52 4.46
C PHE A 29 -0.81 -3.67 3.38
N GLU A 30 -0.72 -4.65 2.47
CA GLU A 30 -1.85 -5.03 1.60
C GLU A 30 -3.02 -5.61 2.41
N ASP A 31 -2.77 -6.02 3.65
CA ASP A 31 -3.80 -6.48 4.58
C ASP A 31 -4.61 -5.34 5.20
N ILE A 32 -4.29 -4.08 4.92
CA ILE A 32 -5.11 -2.96 5.37
C ILE A 32 -6.35 -2.88 4.48
N PRO A 33 -7.54 -3.16 5.02
CA PRO A 33 -8.75 -3.10 4.23
C PRO A 33 -9.07 -1.66 3.86
N VAL A 34 -9.29 -1.45 2.58
CA VAL A 34 -9.59 -0.14 2.00
C VAL A 34 -10.99 -0.15 1.41
N PRO A 35 -11.80 0.90 1.59
CA PRO A 35 -13.11 1.01 0.97
C PRO A 35 -13.05 0.86 -0.55
N LYS A 36 -14.09 0.27 -1.13
CA LYS A 36 -14.22 0.14 -2.59
C LYS A 36 -14.31 1.52 -3.26
N GLY A 37 -13.81 1.61 -4.48
CA GLY A 37 -13.85 2.84 -5.27
C GLY A 37 -12.67 3.77 -5.05
N LEU A 38 -11.64 3.29 -4.39
CA LEU A 38 -10.35 3.96 -4.25
C LEU A 38 -9.28 3.28 -5.10
N ASP A 39 -8.49 4.09 -5.78
CA ASP A 39 -7.31 3.68 -6.54
C ASP A 39 -6.05 4.07 -5.79
N LEU A 40 -5.11 3.14 -5.66
CA LEU A 40 -3.81 3.38 -5.03
C LEU A 40 -2.89 4.13 -6.00
N ASP A 41 -2.34 5.24 -5.54
CA ASP A 41 -1.32 6.00 -6.26
C ASP A 41 0.08 5.60 -5.80
N TRP A 42 0.70 4.68 -6.51
CA TRP A 42 2.04 4.19 -6.22
C TRP A 42 3.14 5.25 -6.36
N SER A 43 2.94 6.24 -7.22
CA SER A 43 3.94 7.30 -7.44
C SER A 43 4.14 8.19 -6.20
N ARG A 44 3.14 8.25 -5.33
CA ARG A 44 3.15 9.01 -4.07
C ARG A 44 3.34 8.14 -2.84
N SER A 45 3.19 6.82 -2.98
CA SER A 45 3.23 5.88 -1.87
C SER A 45 4.65 5.44 -1.56
N THR A 46 4.92 5.18 -0.29
CA THR A 46 6.24 4.75 0.19
C THR A 46 6.06 3.65 1.22
N VAL A 47 6.90 2.62 1.13
CA VAL A 47 7.01 1.57 2.14
C VAL A 47 8.44 1.56 2.64
N THR A 48 8.60 1.60 3.96
CA THR A 48 9.89 1.57 4.64
C THR A 48 9.95 0.33 5.51
N GLU A 49 11.00 -0.44 5.36
CA GLU A 49 11.24 -1.65 6.15
C GLU A 49 12.59 -1.56 6.83
N SER A 50 12.59 -1.83 8.14
CA SER A 50 13.79 -1.95 8.96
C SER A 50 13.70 -3.23 9.82
N PRO A 51 14.77 -3.68 10.46
CA PRO A 51 14.74 -4.88 11.30
C PRO A 51 13.71 -4.84 12.45
N THR A 52 13.33 -3.64 12.89
CA THR A 52 12.47 -3.44 14.07
C THR A 52 11.13 -2.80 13.76
N ILE A 53 11.01 -2.12 12.62
CA ILE A 53 9.80 -1.36 12.27
C ILE A 53 9.52 -1.53 10.79
N LYS A 54 8.26 -1.81 10.47
CA LYS A 54 7.71 -1.63 9.13
C LYS A 54 6.76 -0.45 9.14
N ALA A 55 6.88 0.43 8.17
CA ALA A 55 6.01 1.59 8.01
C ALA A 55 5.62 1.75 6.54
N ALA A 56 4.39 2.14 6.30
CA ALA A 56 3.91 2.47 4.97
C ALA A 56 3.15 3.78 5.00
N ARG A 57 3.29 4.54 3.93
CA ARG A 57 2.50 5.73 3.65
C ARG A 57 1.91 5.56 2.27
N LEU A 58 0.62 5.25 2.21
CA LEU A 58 -0.09 4.89 1.00
C LEU A 58 -1.10 6.00 0.66
N PHE A 59 -1.13 6.40 -0.60
CA PHE A 59 -2.06 7.41 -1.09
C PHE A 59 -3.10 6.78 -1.98
N TYR A 60 -4.34 6.94 -1.59
CA TYR A 60 -5.52 6.51 -2.35
C TYR A 60 -6.29 7.71 -2.85
N LYS A 61 -6.94 7.58 -3.99
CA LYS A 61 -7.81 8.61 -4.57
C LYS A 61 -9.10 7.99 -5.08
N GLY A 62 -10.18 8.72 -4.97
CA GLY A 62 -11.50 8.29 -5.46
C GLY A 62 -12.47 9.45 -5.63
N ARG A 63 -13.58 9.18 -6.27
CA ARG A 63 -14.68 10.14 -6.45
C ARG A 63 -15.78 9.91 -5.42
N ILE A 64 -15.43 10.04 -4.17
CA ILE A 64 -16.30 9.83 -3.01
C ILE A 64 -16.19 11.09 -2.17
N THR A 65 -17.30 11.60 -1.62
CA THR A 65 -17.21 12.78 -0.74
C THR A 65 -16.39 12.45 0.50
N PRO A 66 -15.63 13.42 1.07
CA PRO A 66 -14.78 13.18 2.24
C PRO A 66 -15.54 12.56 3.43
N ASP A 67 -16.73 13.03 3.72
CA ASP A 67 -17.56 12.53 4.83
C ASP A 67 -17.98 11.07 4.60
N SER A 68 -18.44 10.74 3.39
CA SER A 68 -18.80 9.37 3.05
C SER A 68 -17.60 8.44 3.10
N LEU A 69 -16.44 8.94 2.67
CA LEU A 69 -15.20 8.18 2.72
C LEU A 69 -14.73 7.93 4.16
N ALA A 70 -14.87 8.92 5.05
CA ALA A 70 -14.57 8.77 6.47
C ALA A 70 -15.45 7.71 7.14
N VAL A 71 -16.74 7.68 6.85
CA VAL A 71 -17.67 6.65 7.32
C VAL A 71 -17.29 5.28 6.76
N ALA A 72 -16.98 5.20 5.46
CA ALA A 72 -16.60 3.96 4.80
C ALA A 72 -15.29 3.37 5.37
N PHE A 73 -14.27 4.19 5.61
CA PHE A 73 -13.04 3.74 6.25
C PHE A 73 -13.30 3.18 7.64
N ARG A 74 -14.04 3.91 8.45
CA ARG A 74 -14.39 3.46 9.81
C ARG A 74 -15.10 2.12 9.79
N SER A 75 -16.15 1.98 9.00
CA SER A 75 -16.91 0.74 8.87
C SER A 75 -16.03 -0.42 8.39
N THR A 76 -15.22 -0.18 7.35
CA THR A 76 -14.34 -1.21 6.77
C THR A 76 -13.26 -1.65 7.74
N LEU A 77 -12.62 -0.72 8.43
CA LEU A 77 -11.54 -1.02 9.38
C LEU A 77 -12.08 -1.74 10.62
N GLU A 78 -13.16 -1.25 11.23
CA GLU A 78 -13.79 -1.89 12.40
C GLU A 78 -14.28 -3.30 12.08
N ALA A 79 -14.87 -3.54 10.89
CA ALA A 79 -15.29 -4.86 10.44
C ALA A 79 -14.11 -5.85 10.28
N ASN A 80 -12.90 -5.34 10.12
CA ASN A 80 -11.67 -6.13 10.00
C ASN A 80 -10.82 -6.14 11.29
N GLY A 81 -11.41 -5.77 12.42
CA GLY A 81 -10.80 -5.89 13.74
C GLY A 81 -9.88 -4.74 14.13
N TRP A 82 -9.88 -3.63 13.39
CA TRP A 82 -9.20 -2.41 13.80
C TRP A 82 -10.05 -1.66 14.84
N ARG A 83 -9.44 -1.27 15.93
CA ARG A 83 -10.10 -0.47 16.98
C ARG A 83 -9.91 1.01 16.68
N HIS A 84 -10.99 1.73 16.51
CA HIS A 84 -10.97 3.17 16.36
C HIS A 84 -10.58 3.84 17.68
N LEU A 85 -9.61 4.74 17.63
CA LEU A 85 -9.12 5.49 18.79
C LEU A 85 -9.61 6.94 18.81
N SER A 86 -9.50 7.63 17.69
CA SER A 86 -9.89 9.04 17.61
C SER A 86 -10.24 9.47 16.18
N THR A 87 -11.03 10.51 16.10
CA THR A 87 -11.28 11.28 14.87
C THR A 87 -11.05 12.75 15.17
N THR A 88 -10.27 13.42 14.33
CA THR A 88 -10.00 14.85 14.41
C THR A 88 -10.28 15.48 13.05
N THR A 89 -11.10 16.53 13.02
CA THR A 89 -11.40 17.29 11.80
C THR A 89 -10.75 18.66 11.89
N THR A 90 -10.04 19.05 10.84
CA THR A 90 -9.35 20.33 10.70
C THR A 90 -9.65 20.91 9.31
N ASP A 91 -9.13 22.09 9.03
CA ASP A 91 -9.12 22.72 7.71
C ASP A 91 -8.39 21.87 6.64
N ARG A 92 -7.49 21.00 7.05
CA ARG A 92 -6.74 20.07 6.16
C ARG A 92 -7.49 18.78 5.85
N GLY A 93 -8.59 18.50 6.54
CA GLY A 93 -9.38 17.29 6.38
C GLY A 93 -9.64 16.55 7.68
N THR A 94 -10.11 15.33 7.57
CA THR A 94 -10.46 14.46 8.71
C THR A 94 -9.41 13.39 8.88
N THR A 95 -8.83 13.32 10.09
CA THR A 95 -7.87 12.28 10.48
C THR A 95 -8.55 11.29 11.41
N GLN A 96 -8.43 10.01 11.11
CA GLN A 96 -8.88 8.90 11.93
C GLN A 96 -7.69 8.04 12.36
N VAL A 97 -7.66 7.63 13.62
CA VAL A 97 -6.58 6.80 14.17
C VAL A 97 -7.14 5.49 14.67
N TYR A 98 -6.42 4.41 14.36
CA TYR A 98 -6.80 3.04 14.68
C TYR A 98 -5.61 2.25 15.21
N GLU A 99 -5.90 1.17 15.92
CA GLU A 99 -4.90 0.19 16.33
C GLU A 99 -5.40 -1.25 16.13
N LYS A 100 -4.48 -2.16 15.89
CA LYS A 100 -4.73 -3.59 15.81
C LYS A 100 -3.43 -4.36 16.05
N GLY A 101 -3.40 -5.21 17.09
CA GLY A 101 -2.32 -6.18 17.29
C GLY A 101 -0.90 -5.56 17.26
N GLY A 102 -0.67 -4.46 17.96
CA GLY A 102 0.63 -3.76 17.95
C GLY A 102 0.92 -2.94 16.70
N SER A 103 -0.02 -2.85 15.79
CA SER A 103 0.03 -1.98 14.62
C SER A 103 -0.79 -0.72 14.87
N SER A 104 -0.30 0.42 14.40
CA SER A 104 -1.00 1.71 14.39
C SER A 104 -1.31 2.11 12.96
N LEU A 105 -2.49 2.66 12.75
CA LEU A 105 -2.97 3.13 11.46
C LEU A 105 -3.57 4.52 11.60
N GLN A 106 -3.17 5.43 10.75
CA GLN A 106 -3.75 6.75 10.63
C GLN A 106 -4.26 6.95 9.21
N VAL A 107 -5.48 7.43 9.06
CA VAL A 107 -6.11 7.77 7.77
C VAL A 107 -6.42 9.26 7.78
N LEU A 108 -5.76 10.02 6.91
CA LEU A 108 -6.06 11.42 6.65
C LEU A 108 -6.87 11.52 5.35
N ILE A 109 -8.09 12.01 5.44
CA ILE A 109 -9.01 12.18 4.32
C ILE A 109 -9.13 13.67 4.03
N TYR A 110 -8.85 14.08 2.79
CA TYR A 110 -8.94 15.47 2.37
C TYR A 110 -9.42 15.61 0.93
N GLU A 111 -10.05 16.73 0.66
CA GLU A 111 -10.53 17.07 -0.67
C GLU A 111 -9.40 17.65 -1.52
N GLY A 112 -9.21 17.10 -2.73
CA GLY A 112 -8.34 17.65 -3.74
C GLY A 112 -9.17 18.32 -4.85
N TRP A 113 -8.50 18.85 -5.86
CA TRP A 113 -9.14 19.53 -6.98
C TRP A 113 -10.21 18.69 -7.71
N TYR A 114 -9.95 17.39 -7.86
CA TYR A 114 -10.79 16.50 -8.68
C TYR A 114 -11.16 15.20 -7.95
N TYR A 115 -10.34 14.79 -7.00
CA TYR A 115 -10.51 13.57 -6.21
C TYR A 115 -10.50 13.89 -4.74
N THR A 116 -11.20 13.08 -3.98
CA THR A 116 -10.92 12.94 -2.56
C THR A 116 -9.73 12.01 -2.37
N TRP A 117 -8.80 12.40 -1.54
CA TRP A 117 -7.60 11.66 -1.20
C TRP A 117 -7.71 11.06 0.18
N ALA A 118 -7.16 9.86 0.32
CA ALA A 118 -6.93 9.24 1.61
C ALA A 118 -5.44 8.87 1.73
N GLU A 119 -4.77 9.50 2.66
CA GLU A 119 -3.41 9.14 3.04
C GLU A 119 -3.46 8.17 4.21
N VAL A 120 -3.02 6.94 3.98
CA VAL A 120 -3.01 5.86 4.97
C VAL A 120 -1.59 5.65 5.45
N SER A 121 -1.31 6.03 6.70
CA SER A 121 -0.01 5.83 7.34
C SER A 121 -0.12 4.69 8.34
N ALA A 122 0.61 3.60 8.08
CA ALA A 122 0.62 2.42 8.93
C ALA A 122 2.01 2.17 9.50
N THR A 123 2.06 1.74 10.75
CA THR A 123 3.30 1.37 11.42
C THR A 123 3.09 0.09 12.19
N ARG A 124 4.01 -0.87 12.04
CA ARG A 124 4.06 -2.11 12.80
C ARG A 124 5.44 -2.26 13.44
N ILE A 125 5.47 -2.56 14.71
CA ILE A 125 6.70 -2.89 15.42
C ILE A 125 6.98 -4.39 15.22
N ILE A 126 8.13 -4.71 14.59
CA ILE A 126 8.62 -6.07 14.39
C ILE A 126 9.72 -6.27 15.44
N GLY A 127 9.65 -7.31 16.26
CA GLY A 127 10.77 -7.61 17.17
C GLY A 127 10.51 -7.33 18.64
N ARG A 128 9.26 -7.26 19.06
CA ARG A 128 8.89 -7.67 20.40
C ARG A 128 8.46 -9.12 20.37
N GLU A 129 9.42 -10.01 20.15
CA GLU A 129 9.29 -11.34 20.67
C GLU A 129 9.02 -11.16 22.18
N GLN A 130 7.82 -11.54 22.59
CA GLN A 130 7.44 -11.51 23.98
C GLN A 130 8.47 -12.34 24.75
N ALA A 131 9.31 -11.67 25.53
CA ALA A 131 10.10 -12.37 26.53
C ALA A 131 9.12 -13.15 27.41
N PRO A 132 9.31 -14.47 27.60
CA PRO A 132 8.43 -15.26 28.42
C PRO A 132 8.40 -14.64 29.81
N ALA A 133 7.19 -14.37 30.29
CA ALA A 133 6.96 -13.93 31.66
C ALA A 133 7.60 -14.96 32.61
N ARG A 134 8.55 -14.52 33.39
CA ARG A 134 9.10 -15.29 34.52
C ARG A 134 8.16 -15.19 35.70
#